data_8b3a3faa36744af026ff3f27b124c42c
#
_entry.id   8b3a3faa36744af026ff3f27b124c42c
#
_cell.length_a   1.000
_cell.length_b   1.000
_cell.length_c   1.000
_cell.angle_alpha   90.00
_cell.angle_beta   90.00
_cell.angle_gamma   90.00
#
_symmetry.space_group_name_H-M   'P 1'
#
loop_
_entity.id
_entity.type
_entity.pdbx_description
1 polymer ?
#
loop_
_entity_poly.entity_id
_entity_poly.type
_entity_poly.pdbx_seq_one_letter_code
_entity_poly.pdbx_strand_id
1 'polypeptide(L)'
;MKTTPMRTNESAAGSTRLLHRLTAALLALVLAASAALPVFAADTAPTDTIYIHSVSDLLAFADKCGFDQWSKGKTVILQEDLSLEDTEWAPVASFSGAFKGNGHTISDVSLVGAYSPAGFFGILEEGGSIQDLTIKGVVNPAGTQKTAGGLVGTNYGTIINCTFSGAVHGEEEAGGLVGRNETSGTIDHSTSRAMVSGAYATGGIVGYNLGVITGCTNVGAVNSEYQESALDMEGLPATLLELVKKDMGDDLSNNISNVSSDTGGIAGRSSGLILSSANAGDVGYAHVGYNVGGIVGRTDGLISGCVNQGLVQGRKDVGGIAGQAEPYVELDLDQSTINRLRTELDTLH
;
A
#
# COMPACT_ATOMS: atom_id res chain seq x y z
N MET A 1 -75.47 -0.54 17.58
CA MET A 1 -74.32 -0.38 16.72
C MET A 1 -73.27 0.44 17.45
N LYS A 2 -72.23 -0.20 17.95
CA LYS A 2 -71.09 0.50 18.69
C LYS A 2 -69.94 0.57 17.72
N THR A 3 -69.55 1.78 17.36
CA THR A 3 -68.37 2.04 16.52
C THR A 3 -67.13 2.14 17.44
N THR A 4 -66.16 1.29 17.18
CA THR A 4 -64.85 1.28 17.85
C THR A 4 -63.89 2.25 17.14
N PRO A 5 -63.16 3.14 17.81
CA PRO A 5 -62.19 4.02 17.14
C PRO A 5 -60.88 3.28 16.85
N MET A 6 -60.36 3.54 15.67
CA MET A 6 -59.05 3.09 15.17
C MET A 6 -57.93 3.71 16.00
N ARG A 7 -57.02 2.89 16.54
CA ARG A 7 -55.78 3.32 17.16
C ARG A 7 -54.79 3.74 16.07
N THR A 8 -54.39 4.99 16.06
CA THR A 8 -53.35 5.52 15.21
C THR A 8 -51.96 5.10 15.74
N ASN A 9 -51.09 4.70 14.82
CA ASN A 9 -49.74 4.18 15.03
C ASN A 9 -48.77 5.33 15.44
N GLU A 10 -48.60 5.58 16.73
CA GLU A 10 -47.56 6.53 17.27
C GLU A 10 -46.14 5.91 17.39
N SER A 11 -45.96 4.64 17.07
CA SER A 11 -44.68 3.93 17.26
C SER A 11 -43.60 4.24 16.20
N ALA A 12 -43.99 4.66 14.99
CA ALA A 12 -43.03 4.90 13.89
C ALA A 12 -42.32 6.26 13.98
N ALA A 13 -42.94 7.26 14.61
CA ALA A 13 -42.33 8.60 14.74
C ALA A 13 -41.27 8.71 15.82
N GLY A 14 -41.26 7.79 16.79
CA GLY A 14 -40.27 7.75 17.88
C GLY A 14 -38.92 7.17 17.45
N SER A 15 -38.97 6.13 16.62
CA SER A 15 -37.76 5.44 16.14
C SER A 15 -36.92 6.29 15.16
N THR A 16 -37.57 7.02 14.27
CA THR A 16 -36.91 7.93 13.33
C THR A 16 -36.25 9.12 14.03
N ARG A 17 -36.89 9.67 15.08
CA ARG A 17 -36.31 10.76 15.87
C ARG A 17 -35.11 10.30 16.72
N LEU A 18 -35.11 9.07 17.20
CA LEU A 18 -33.97 8.48 17.93
C LEU A 18 -32.80 8.21 16.99
N LEU A 19 -33.06 7.70 15.77
CA LEU A 19 -32.05 7.45 14.75
C LEU A 19 -31.36 8.76 14.31
N HIS A 20 -32.12 9.83 14.05
CA HIS A 20 -31.58 11.14 13.70
C HIS A 20 -30.78 11.80 14.85
N ARG A 21 -31.15 11.54 16.12
CA ARG A 21 -30.38 12.04 17.27
C ARG A 21 -29.08 11.25 17.46
N LEU A 22 -29.08 9.95 17.19
CA LEU A 22 -27.87 9.13 17.25
C LEU A 22 -26.89 9.45 16.09
N THR A 23 -27.40 9.69 14.88
CA THR A 23 -26.57 10.11 13.74
C THR A 23 -26.02 11.53 13.95
N ALA A 24 -26.80 12.47 14.50
CA ALA A 24 -26.33 13.81 14.80
C ALA A 24 -25.30 13.80 15.96
N ALA A 25 -25.45 12.94 16.96
CA ALA A 25 -24.51 12.78 18.05
C ALA A 25 -23.19 12.13 17.57
N LEU A 26 -23.27 11.14 16.65
CA LEU A 26 -22.09 10.53 16.04
C LEU A 26 -21.33 11.52 15.15
N LEU A 27 -22.05 12.33 14.35
CA LEU A 27 -21.46 13.37 13.51
C LEU A 27 -20.82 14.48 14.37
N ALA A 28 -21.44 14.87 15.48
CA ALA A 28 -20.88 15.84 16.43
C ALA A 28 -19.65 15.28 17.16
N LEU A 29 -19.59 13.97 17.43
CA LEU A 29 -18.44 13.31 18.03
C LEU A 29 -17.25 13.25 17.05
N VAL A 30 -17.51 12.98 15.79
CA VAL A 30 -16.49 12.99 14.71
C VAL A 30 -15.98 14.40 14.45
N LEU A 31 -16.86 15.42 14.46
CA LEU A 31 -16.46 16.82 14.33
C LEU A 31 -15.72 17.35 15.59
N ALA A 32 -16.06 16.88 16.78
CA ALA A 32 -15.34 17.23 18.00
C ALA A 32 -13.97 16.54 18.09
N ALA A 33 -13.83 15.33 17.55
CA ALA A 33 -12.55 14.65 17.44
C ALA A 33 -11.60 15.33 16.43
N SER A 34 -12.14 15.95 15.37
CA SER A 34 -11.35 16.72 14.42
C SER A 34 -10.92 18.10 14.93
N ALA A 35 -11.57 18.65 15.98
CA ALA A 35 -11.24 19.93 16.57
C ALA A 35 -10.31 19.84 17.78
N ALA A 36 -10.11 18.66 18.35
CA ALA A 36 -9.19 18.39 19.44
C ALA A 36 -7.93 17.69 18.93
N LEU A 37 -7.21 18.34 18.00
CA LEU A 37 -5.80 18.03 17.86
C LEU A 37 -5.17 18.45 19.20
N PRO A 38 -4.53 17.54 19.96
CA PRO A 38 -3.72 17.97 21.07
C PRO A 38 -2.66 18.90 20.46
N VAL A 39 -2.71 20.18 20.79
CA VAL A 39 -1.55 21.03 20.70
C VAL A 39 -0.58 20.44 21.72
N PHE A 40 0.21 19.49 21.28
CA PHE A 40 1.42 19.15 21.99
C PHE A 40 2.23 20.45 21.98
N ALA A 41 2.29 21.12 23.13
CA ALA A 41 3.28 22.13 23.37
C ALA A 41 4.60 21.46 22.96
N ALA A 42 5.16 21.92 21.83
CA ALA A 42 6.43 21.44 21.37
C ALA A 42 7.41 21.70 22.52
N ASP A 43 7.89 20.61 23.10
CA ASP A 43 9.09 20.66 23.93
C ASP A 43 10.17 21.17 22.99
N THR A 44 10.47 22.47 23.05
CA THR A 44 11.45 23.15 22.19
C THR A 44 12.85 22.86 22.69
N ALA A 45 13.21 21.58 22.75
CA ALA A 45 14.60 21.20 22.62
C ALA A 45 15.06 21.67 21.24
N PRO A 46 16.25 22.29 21.10
CA PRO A 46 16.74 22.72 19.79
C PRO A 46 16.72 21.52 18.87
N THR A 47 15.83 21.54 17.86
CA THR A 47 15.78 20.50 16.85
C THR A 47 17.13 20.52 16.15
N ASP A 48 17.90 19.45 16.31
CA ASP A 48 19.17 19.28 15.60
C ASP A 48 18.83 19.22 14.10
N THR A 49 18.95 20.38 13.45
CA THR A 49 18.56 20.56 12.06
C THR A 49 19.76 20.30 11.16
N ILE A 50 19.57 19.42 10.19
CA ILE A 50 20.57 19.02 9.20
C ILE A 50 20.12 19.57 7.86
N TYR A 51 21.01 20.28 7.17
CA TYR A 51 20.77 20.78 5.82
C TYR A 51 21.52 19.91 4.82
N ILE A 52 20.87 19.54 3.73
CA ILE A 52 21.44 18.76 2.63
C ILE A 52 21.50 19.67 1.41
N HIS A 53 22.71 20.05 0.98
CA HIS A 53 22.99 20.88 -0.18
C HIS A 53 23.68 20.11 -1.31
N SER A 54 24.13 18.90 -1.05
CA SER A 54 24.92 18.12 -2.00
C SER A 54 24.68 16.62 -1.85
N VAL A 55 25.06 15.85 -2.88
CA VAL A 55 25.06 14.39 -2.83
C VAL A 55 25.97 13.89 -1.68
N SER A 56 27.08 14.56 -1.41
CA SER A 56 27.96 14.21 -0.28
C SER A 56 27.25 14.35 1.07
N ASP A 57 26.44 15.40 1.26
CA ASP A 57 25.67 15.60 2.49
C ASP A 57 24.59 14.50 2.63
N LEU A 58 23.95 14.14 1.50
CA LEU A 58 22.94 13.10 1.46
C LEU A 58 23.53 11.73 1.80
N LEU A 59 24.70 11.39 1.27
CA LEU A 59 25.40 10.15 1.60
C LEU A 59 25.82 10.11 3.08
N ALA A 60 26.37 11.21 3.60
CA ALA A 60 26.74 11.32 5.01
C ALA A 60 25.51 11.22 5.95
N PHE A 61 24.36 11.74 5.52
CA PHE A 61 23.10 11.58 6.23
C PHE A 61 22.65 10.11 6.23
N ALA A 62 22.66 9.46 5.07
CA ALA A 62 22.23 8.07 4.93
C ALA A 62 23.10 7.11 5.78
N ASP A 63 24.42 7.31 5.77
CA ASP A 63 25.36 6.54 6.59
C ASP A 63 25.05 6.65 8.09
N LYS A 64 24.78 7.86 8.58
CA LYS A 64 24.41 8.09 9.98
C LYS A 64 23.07 7.44 10.37
N CYS A 65 22.13 7.33 9.45
CA CYS A 65 20.87 6.63 9.67
C CYS A 65 21.03 5.09 9.79
N GLY A 66 22.18 4.55 9.48
CA GLY A 66 22.54 3.16 9.76
C GLY A 66 22.76 2.88 11.25
N PHE A 67 22.91 3.91 12.08
CA PHE A 67 23.01 3.78 13.54
C PHE A 67 21.64 3.95 14.19
N ASP A 68 21.30 3.00 15.05
CA ASP A 68 20.00 2.94 15.73
C ASP A 68 19.63 4.27 16.39
N GLN A 69 18.39 4.73 16.15
CA GLN A 69 17.78 5.95 16.69
C GLN A 69 18.52 7.28 16.46
N TRP A 70 19.59 7.32 15.66
CA TRP A 70 20.32 8.56 15.45
C TRP A 70 19.44 9.69 14.86
N SER A 71 18.51 9.36 13.99
CA SER A 71 17.63 10.33 13.32
C SER A 71 16.47 10.82 14.18
N LYS A 72 16.22 10.20 15.34
CA LYS A 72 15.09 10.53 16.22
C LYS A 72 15.17 11.98 16.72
N GLY A 73 14.07 12.72 16.53
CA GLY A 73 13.94 14.12 16.93
C GLY A 73 14.72 15.10 16.06
N LYS A 74 15.41 14.64 15.01
CA LYS A 74 16.11 15.51 14.07
C LYS A 74 15.19 15.98 12.94
N THR A 75 15.46 17.18 12.44
CA THR A 75 14.87 17.71 11.21
C THR A 75 15.92 17.74 10.12
N VAL A 76 15.64 17.10 9.00
CA VAL A 76 16.49 17.08 7.80
C VAL A 76 15.82 17.90 6.72
N ILE A 77 16.53 18.84 6.12
CA ILE A 77 15.99 19.76 5.14
C ILE A 77 16.80 19.69 3.85
N LEU A 78 16.17 19.26 2.77
CA LEU A 78 16.76 19.33 1.43
C LEU A 78 16.70 20.77 0.92
N GLN A 79 17.82 21.28 0.43
CA GLN A 79 17.96 22.68 0.02
C GLN A 79 18.06 22.88 -1.48
N GLU A 80 18.36 21.81 -2.23
CA GLU A 80 18.58 21.86 -3.67
C GLU A 80 18.12 20.53 -4.30
N ASP A 81 17.87 20.56 -5.60
CA ASP A 81 17.66 19.35 -6.38
C ASP A 81 18.98 18.58 -6.50
N LEU A 82 18.95 17.27 -6.33
CA LEU A 82 20.13 16.41 -6.40
C LEU A 82 19.96 15.34 -7.48
N SER A 83 21.05 15.06 -8.21
CA SER A 83 21.15 13.90 -9.10
C SER A 83 22.12 12.88 -8.50
N LEU A 84 21.69 11.61 -8.45
CA LEU A 84 22.51 10.48 -8.05
C LEU A 84 23.12 9.76 -9.27
N GLU A 85 23.18 10.43 -10.42
CA GLU A 85 23.87 9.91 -11.60
C GLU A 85 25.32 9.50 -11.23
N ASP A 86 25.72 8.30 -11.65
CA ASP A 86 27.01 7.69 -11.33
C ASP A 86 27.31 7.54 -9.81
N THR A 87 26.27 7.65 -8.95
CA THR A 87 26.41 7.48 -7.50
C THR A 87 25.81 6.14 -7.08
N GLU A 88 26.59 5.29 -6.43
CA GLU A 88 26.06 4.10 -5.79
C GLU A 88 25.21 4.52 -4.57
N TRP A 89 23.91 4.23 -4.63
CA TRP A 89 22.97 4.57 -3.58
C TRP A 89 22.44 3.30 -2.91
N ALA A 90 22.48 3.29 -1.58
CA ALA A 90 21.79 2.31 -0.75
C ALA A 90 20.63 2.98 0.00
N PRO A 91 19.56 2.27 0.31
CA PRO A 91 18.44 2.82 1.10
C PRO A 91 18.92 3.47 2.40
N VAL A 92 18.31 4.60 2.78
CA VAL A 92 18.37 5.07 4.16
C VAL A 92 17.76 3.96 5.04
N ALA A 93 18.58 3.26 5.81
CA ALA A 93 18.19 1.98 6.43
C ALA A 93 16.96 2.12 7.33
N SER A 94 16.97 3.11 8.24
CA SER A 94 15.84 3.41 9.14
C SER A 94 15.82 4.91 9.45
N PHE A 95 14.63 5.52 9.43
CA PHE A 95 14.47 6.94 9.67
C PHE A 95 13.30 7.22 10.62
N SER A 96 13.56 7.97 11.71
CA SER A 96 12.59 8.34 12.74
C SER A 96 12.49 9.85 12.98
N GLY A 97 13.15 10.67 12.14
CA GLY A 97 13.13 12.13 12.18
C GLY A 97 12.05 12.75 11.28
N ALA A 98 12.17 14.04 11.01
CA ALA A 98 11.36 14.76 10.03
C ALA A 98 12.21 15.12 8.81
N PHE A 99 11.92 14.53 7.64
CA PHE A 99 12.57 14.86 6.37
C PHE A 99 11.69 15.83 5.58
N LYS A 100 12.20 17.02 5.31
CA LYS A 100 11.53 18.07 4.54
C LYS A 100 12.21 18.20 3.18
N GLY A 101 11.54 17.75 2.14
CA GLY A 101 12.02 17.86 0.77
C GLY A 101 11.94 19.29 0.20
N ASN A 102 11.12 20.19 0.81
CA ASN A 102 10.92 21.59 0.35
C ASN A 102 10.52 21.72 -1.11
N GLY A 103 9.91 20.69 -1.70
CA GLY A 103 9.55 20.66 -3.11
C GLY A 103 10.70 20.27 -4.05
N HIS A 104 11.89 19.97 -3.50
CA HIS A 104 13.04 19.53 -4.29
C HIS A 104 12.92 18.08 -4.76
N THR A 105 13.71 17.76 -5.78
CA THR A 105 13.79 16.46 -6.42
C THR A 105 15.14 15.81 -6.16
N ILE A 106 15.13 14.50 -5.84
CA ILE A 106 16.29 13.64 -5.93
C ILE A 106 16.08 12.69 -7.10
N SER A 107 16.90 12.79 -8.13
CA SER A 107 16.81 12.02 -9.38
C SER A 107 17.89 10.96 -9.51
N ASP A 108 17.74 10.10 -10.51
CA ASP A 108 18.69 9.07 -10.90
C ASP A 108 18.95 8.02 -9.81
N VAL A 109 17.92 7.81 -8.97
CA VAL A 109 17.96 6.77 -7.92
C VAL A 109 17.92 5.40 -8.58
N SER A 110 18.90 4.55 -8.26
CA SER A 110 18.96 3.15 -8.76
C SER A 110 19.16 2.20 -7.58
N LEU A 111 18.11 1.43 -7.26
CA LEU A 111 18.11 0.43 -6.19
C LEU A 111 17.94 -0.96 -6.80
N VAL A 112 19.04 -1.55 -7.25
CA VAL A 112 19.10 -2.87 -7.89
C VAL A 112 19.86 -3.91 -7.05
N GLY A 113 20.39 -3.53 -5.90
CA GLY A 113 21.06 -4.43 -4.95
C GLY A 113 20.09 -5.28 -4.13
N ALA A 114 20.62 -6.18 -3.31
CA ALA A 114 19.84 -7.05 -2.43
C ALA A 114 19.39 -6.28 -1.16
N TYR A 115 18.39 -5.44 -1.29
CA TYR A 115 17.81 -4.65 -0.20
C TYR A 115 16.46 -5.22 0.23
N SER A 116 16.20 -5.28 1.55
CA SER A 116 14.90 -5.71 2.10
C SER A 116 14.65 -5.06 3.47
N PRO A 117 13.59 -4.24 3.63
CA PRO A 117 12.75 -3.72 2.56
C PRO A 117 13.46 -2.72 1.66
N ALA A 118 13.05 -2.61 0.38
CA ALA A 118 13.65 -1.72 -0.60
C ALA A 118 12.82 -0.45 -0.81
N GLY A 119 13.48 0.69 -0.84
CA GLY A 119 12.92 2.02 -1.09
C GLY A 119 14.00 3.07 -0.91
N PHE A 120 13.75 4.34 -1.30
CA PHE A 120 14.72 5.40 -1.01
C PHE A 120 15.01 5.46 0.49
N PHE A 121 13.97 5.32 1.32
CA PHE A 121 14.05 4.93 2.73
C PHE A 121 13.65 3.46 2.86
N GLY A 122 14.46 2.64 3.52
CA GLY A 122 14.13 1.26 3.81
C GLY A 122 12.94 1.19 4.77
N ILE A 123 13.09 1.79 5.95
CA ILE A 123 12.04 1.85 6.98
C ILE A 123 11.83 3.29 7.42
N LEU A 124 10.58 3.75 7.38
CA LEU A 124 10.15 4.96 8.08
C LEU A 124 9.50 4.54 9.40
N GLU A 125 10.15 4.90 10.50
CA GLU A 125 9.76 4.50 11.85
C GLU A 125 8.54 5.28 12.36
N GLU A 126 7.89 4.77 13.39
CA GLU A 126 6.82 5.46 14.08
C GLU A 126 7.27 6.83 14.62
N GLY A 127 6.49 7.87 14.34
CA GLY A 127 6.82 9.27 14.64
C GLY A 127 7.76 9.93 13.63
N GLY A 128 8.34 9.16 12.70
CA GLY A 128 9.08 9.71 11.55
C GLY A 128 8.13 10.32 10.52
N SER A 129 8.63 11.31 9.74
CA SER A 129 7.85 11.92 8.67
C SER A 129 8.71 12.29 7.47
N ILE A 130 8.11 12.19 6.28
CA ILE A 130 8.68 12.63 5.00
C ILE A 130 7.64 13.53 4.35
N GLN A 131 8.04 14.75 3.98
CA GLN A 131 7.12 15.68 3.35
C GLN A 131 7.75 16.46 2.20
N ASP A 132 6.90 16.83 1.22
CA ASP A 132 7.25 17.73 0.11
C ASP A 132 8.49 17.26 -0.68
N LEU A 133 8.63 15.96 -0.93
CA LEU A 133 9.78 15.34 -1.59
C LEU A 133 9.37 14.66 -2.89
N THR A 134 10.16 14.89 -3.95
CA THR A 134 10.06 14.13 -5.19
C THR A 134 11.27 13.22 -5.36
N ILE A 135 11.03 11.93 -5.59
CA ILE A 135 12.06 10.96 -5.96
C ILE A 135 11.82 10.47 -7.39
N LYS A 136 12.90 10.36 -8.18
CA LYS A 136 12.86 9.78 -9.53
C LYS A 136 13.89 8.67 -9.66
N GLY A 137 13.48 7.50 -10.17
CA GLY A 137 14.42 6.41 -10.34
C GLY A 137 13.80 5.05 -10.54
N VAL A 138 14.61 4.03 -10.26
CA VAL A 138 14.24 2.61 -10.40
C VAL A 138 14.49 1.90 -9.09
N VAL A 139 13.48 1.17 -8.61
CA VAL A 139 13.56 0.25 -7.48
C VAL A 139 13.25 -1.15 -7.99
N ASN A 140 14.31 -1.94 -8.19
CA ASN A 140 14.23 -3.33 -8.67
C ASN A 140 15.25 -4.17 -7.88
N PRO A 141 14.99 -4.45 -6.59
CA PRO A 141 15.92 -5.15 -5.75
C PRO A 141 16.20 -6.56 -6.25
N ALA A 142 17.47 -6.96 -6.22
CA ALA A 142 17.92 -8.29 -6.60
C ALA A 142 17.57 -9.34 -5.54
N GLY A 143 17.33 -10.57 -5.96
CA GLY A 143 17.05 -11.71 -5.08
C GLY A 143 15.55 -11.89 -4.80
N THR A 144 15.22 -12.58 -3.71
CA THR A 144 13.85 -12.88 -3.28
C THR A 144 13.30 -11.76 -2.38
N GLN A 145 13.45 -10.52 -2.79
CA GLN A 145 12.98 -9.37 -2.01
C GLN A 145 11.46 -9.26 -2.09
N LYS A 146 10.85 -9.18 -0.92
CA LYS A 146 9.41 -9.28 -0.77
C LYS A 146 8.72 -7.93 -0.84
N THR A 147 9.36 -6.88 -0.29
CA THR A 147 8.75 -5.57 -0.11
C THR A 147 9.54 -4.49 -0.83
N ALA A 148 8.92 -3.79 -1.78
CA ALA A 148 9.53 -2.72 -2.56
C ALA A 148 8.60 -1.51 -2.71
N GLY A 149 9.09 -0.32 -2.38
CA GLY A 149 8.40 0.95 -2.60
C GLY A 149 9.33 1.99 -3.20
N GLY A 150 8.81 2.87 -4.04
CA GLY A 150 9.65 3.91 -4.67
C GLY A 150 10.26 4.87 -3.65
N LEU A 151 9.47 5.29 -2.67
CA LEU A 151 9.88 6.21 -1.62
C LEU A 151 10.28 5.45 -0.33
N VAL A 152 9.45 4.55 0.15
CA VAL A 152 9.64 3.83 1.41
C VAL A 152 9.37 2.35 1.23
N GLY A 153 10.26 1.49 1.71
CA GLY A 153 10.00 0.05 1.73
C GLY A 153 8.89 -0.30 2.71
N THR A 154 9.08 -0.02 4.01
CA THR A 154 8.07 -0.23 5.07
C THR A 154 7.81 1.06 5.84
N ASN A 155 6.55 1.48 5.93
CA ASN A 155 6.13 2.73 6.55
C ASN A 155 5.36 2.51 7.85
N TYR A 156 5.88 3.00 8.97
CA TYR A 156 5.19 3.15 10.26
C TYR A 156 4.88 4.63 10.59
N GLY A 157 5.44 5.56 9.82
CA GLY A 157 5.37 7.00 10.03
C GLY A 157 4.37 7.71 9.12
N THR A 158 4.66 8.94 8.78
CA THR A 158 3.77 9.80 8.00
C THR A 158 4.46 10.32 6.73
N ILE A 159 3.81 10.12 5.58
CA ILE A 159 4.26 10.59 4.26
C ILE A 159 3.24 11.60 3.77
N ILE A 160 3.68 12.83 3.45
CA ILE A 160 2.79 13.93 3.05
C ILE A 160 3.32 14.60 1.80
N ASN A 161 2.46 14.78 0.80
CA ASN A 161 2.74 15.56 -0.42
C ASN A 161 4.05 15.13 -1.11
N CYS A 162 4.28 13.81 -1.18
CA CYS A 162 5.45 13.24 -1.81
C CYS A 162 5.11 12.65 -3.18
N THR A 163 6.11 12.63 -4.08
CA THR A 163 5.96 12.05 -5.41
C THR A 163 7.08 11.05 -5.70
N PHE A 164 6.73 9.89 -6.26
CA PHE A 164 7.70 9.01 -6.89
C PHE A 164 7.38 8.87 -8.38
N SER A 165 8.42 8.90 -9.22
CA SER A 165 8.31 8.73 -10.67
C SER A 165 9.40 7.80 -11.19
N GLY A 166 9.03 6.81 -11.99
CA GLY A 166 9.97 5.85 -12.54
C GLY A 166 9.41 4.43 -12.58
N ALA A 167 10.16 3.45 -12.08
CA ALA A 167 9.71 2.07 -12.05
C ALA A 167 9.96 1.41 -10.68
N VAL A 168 9.01 0.58 -10.25
CA VAL A 168 9.13 -0.26 -9.06
C VAL A 168 8.81 -1.70 -9.43
N HIS A 169 9.70 -2.61 -9.09
CA HIS A 169 9.47 -4.04 -9.19
C HIS A 169 9.66 -4.72 -7.84
N GLY A 170 8.74 -5.60 -7.45
CA GLY A 170 8.84 -6.37 -6.21
C GLY A 170 8.02 -7.66 -6.30
N GLU A 171 8.45 -8.74 -5.64
CA GLU A 171 7.76 -10.02 -5.76
C GLU A 171 6.49 -10.14 -4.92
N GLU A 172 6.50 -9.66 -3.66
CA GLU A 172 5.36 -9.89 -2.75
C GLU A 172 4.56 -8.63 -2.43
N GLU A 173 5.22 -7.50 -2.15
CA GLU A 173 4.56 -6.25 -1.78
C GLU A 173 5.21 -5.11 -2.55
N ALA A 174 4.67 -4.79 -3.71
CA ALA A 174 5.20 -3.74 -4.57
C ALA A 174 4.26 -2.54 -4.61
N GLY A 175 4.76 -1.37 -4.25
CA GLY A 175 4.00 -0.13 -4.31
C GLY A 175 4.76 1.03 -4.94
N GLY A 176 4.08 1.84 -5.71
CA GLY A 176 4.72 2.97 -6.38
C GLY A 176 5.33 4.00 -5.42
N LEU A 177 4.75 4.16 -4.23
CA LEU A 177 5.33 4.95 -3.14
C LEU A 177 5.87 4.06 -2.02
N VAL A 178 5.08 3.11 -1.54
CA VAL A 178 5.37 2.34 -0.34
C VAL A 178 5.13 0.85 -0.60
N GLY A 179 6.08 0.00 -0.25
CA GLY A 179 5.88 -1.44 -0.33
C GLY A 179 4.82 -1.91 0.67
N ARG A 180 5.04 -1.62 1.95
CA ARG A 180 4.14 -1.98 3.05
C ARG A 180 3.85 -0.78 3.95
N ASN A 181 2.57 -0.47 4.13
CA ASN A 181 2.09 0.58 5.05
C ASN A 181 1.51 -0.08 6.30
N GLU A 182 2.19 0.06 7.42
CA GLU A 182 1.82 -0.55 8.68
C GLU A 182 0.67 0.19 9.38
N THR A 183 0.13 -0.38 10.46
CA THR A 183 -1.07 0.12 11.13
C THR A 183 -0.96 1.57 11.62
N SER A 184 0.22 2.01 12.04
CA SER A 184 0.49 3.41 12.41
C SER A 184 0.80 4.31 11.21
N GLY A 185 1.06 3.70 10.04
CA GLY A 185 1.50 4.41 8.83
C GLY A 185 0.37 5.22 8.19
N THR A 186 0.70 6.45 7.79
CA THR A 186 -0.21 7.35 7.07
C THR A 186 0.46 7.85 5.79
N ILE A 187 -0.28 7.80 4.67
CA ILE A 187 0.14 8.38 3.39
C ILE A 187 -0.93 9.36 2.96
N ASP A 188 -0.55 10.63 2.88
CA ASP A 188 -1.48 11.73 2.66
C ASP A 188 -1.07 12.56 1.43
N HIS A 189 -2.03 12.91 0.56
CA HIS A 189 -1.89 13.77 -0.61
C HIS A 189 -0.65 13.51 -1.46
N SER A 190 -0.24 12.23 -1.59
CA SER A 190 0.96 11.83 -2.29
C SER A 190 0.65 11.18 -3.65
N THR A 191 1.59 11.27 -4.58
CA THR A 191 1.37 10.87 -5.98
C THR A 191 2.38 9.83 -6.44
N SER A 192 1.90 8.75 -7.04
CA SER A 192 2.74 7.83 -7.80
C SER A 192 2.59 8.05 -9.30
N ARG A 193 3.73 8.15 -9.98
CA ARG A 193 3.89 8.17 -11.44
C ARG A 193 4.74 6.98 -11.89
N ALA A 194 4.84 5.96 -11.05
CA ALA A 194 5.65 4.80 -11.33
C ALA A 194 4.91 3.77 -12.17
N MET A 195 5.64 3.10 -13.05
CA MET A 195 5.25 1.79 -13.53
C MET A 195 5.56 0.78 -12.42
N VAL A 196 4.54 0.09 -11.92
CA VAL A 196 4.69 -0.87 -10.82
C VAL A 196 4.41 -2.28 -11.32
N SER A 197 5.31 -3.21 -11.03
CA SER A 197 5.15 -4.62 -11.37
C SER A 197 5.49 -5.53 -10.20
N GLY A 198 4.73 -6.62 -10.06
CA GLY A 198 4.93 -7.59 -8.99
C GLY A 198 4.03 -8.81 -9.11
N ALA A 199 4.35 -9.87 -8.36
CA ALA A 199 3.58 -11.12 -8.38
C ALA A 199 2.41 -11.08 -7.38
N TYR A 200 2.59 -10.51 -6.20
CA TYR A 200 1.57 -10.45 -5.15
C TYR A 200 1.47 -9.04 -4.58
N ALA A 201 0.27 -8.67 -4.10
CA ALA A 201 0.01 -7.39 -3.44
C ALA A 201 0.70 -6.20 -4.14
N THR A 202 0.34 -5.98 -5.41
CA THR A 202 0.93 -4.93 -6.25
C THR A 202 -0.02 -3.74 -6.35
N GLY A 203 0.41 -2.55 -5.92
CA GLY A 203 -0.42 -1.35 -5.92
C GLY A 203 0.27 -0.11 -6.46
N GLY A 204 -0.50 0.78 -7.08
CA GLY A 204 0.04 2.02 -7.63
C GLY A 204 0.62 2.96 -6.56
N ILE A 205 0.08 2.94 -5.35
CA ILE A 205 0.57 3.68 -4.18
C ILE A 205 1.25 2.72 -3.20
N VAL A 206 0.56 1.66 -2.77
CA VAL A 206 1.02 0.75 -1.73
C VAL A 206 0.84 -0.69 -2.15
N GLY A 207 1.83 -1.56 -1.92
CA GLY A 207 1.66 -3.01 -2.07
C GLY A 207 0.64 -3.55 -1.08
N TYR A 208 0.95 -3.51 0.21
CA TYR A 208 0.02 -3.92 1.28
C TYR A 208 -0.23 -2.80 2.30
N ASN A 209 -1.50 -2.43 2.46
CA ASN A 209 -1.93 -1.37 3.37
C ASN A 209 -2.64 -1.93 4.61
N LEU A 210 -2.11 -1.63 5.79
CA LEU A 210 -2.73 -1.85 7.10
C LEU A 210 -3.12 -0.52 7.78
N GLY A 211 -2.55 0.60 7.34
CA GLY A 211 -2.72 1.94 7.88
C GLY A 211 -3.73 2.78 7.10
N VAL A 212 -3.40 4.05 6.90
CA VAL A 212 -4.27 5.03 6.26
C VAL A 212 -3.65 5.56 4.97
N ILE A 213 -4.42 5.54 3.89
CA ILE A 213 -4.12 6.21 2.62
C ILE A 213 -5.24 7.23 2.39
N THR A 214 -4.91 8.50 2.24
CA THR A 214 -5.91 9.55 2.00
C THR A 214 -5.46 10.57 0.98
N GLY A 215 -6.35 11.02 0.09
CA GLY A 215 -6.08 12.05 -0.90
C GLY A 215 -4.99 11.71 -1.93
N CYS A 216 -4.58 10.43 -2.03
CA CYS A 216 -3.48 10.01 -2.89
C CYS A 216 -3.92 9.78 -4.33
N THR A 217 -2.97 9.96 -5.28
CA THR A 217 -3.23 9.76 -6.70
C THR A 217 -2.20 8.84 -7.33
N ASN A 218 -2.67 7.81 -8.02
CA ASN A 218 -1.85 7.02 -8.92
C ASN A 218 -2.14 7.40 -10.37
N VAL A 219 -1.09 7.69 -11.15
CA VAL A 219 -1.17 7.90 -12.60
C VAL A 219 -0.28 6.94 -13.39
N GLY A 220 0.51 6.12 -12.69
CA GLY A 220 1.34 5.08 -13.29
C GLY A 220 0.59 3.79 -13.52
N ALA A 221 1.06 3.00 -14.45
CA ALA A 221 0.50 1.70 -14.77
C ALA A 221 0.90 0.63 -13.73
N VAL A 222 0.00 -0.31 -13.43
CA VAL A 222 0.22 -1.35 -12.42
C VAL A 222 -0.03 -2.73 -13.05
N ASN A 223 1.00 -3.56 -13.15
CA ASN A 223 0.94 -4.89 -13.81
C ASN A 223 0.24 -4.86 -15.18
N SER A 224 0.38 -3.77 -15.92
CA SER A 224 -0.30 -3.59 -17.22
C SER A 224 0.47 -4.12 -18.42
N GLU A 225 1.72 -4.53 -18.21
CA GLU A 225 2.55 -5.13 -19.24
C GLU A 225 2.70 -6.63 -19.01
N TYR A 226 2.60 -7.40 -20.09
CA TYR A 226 2.89 -8.83 -20.07
C TYR A 226 4.39 -9.02 -19.88
N GLN A 227 4.78 -9.59 -18.75
CA GLN A 227 6.15 -10.04 -18.54
C GLN A 227 6.22 -11.52 -18.92
N GLU A 228 6.85 -11.81 -20.01
CA GLU A 228 7.20 -13.18 -20.39
C GLU A 228 8.26 -13.68 -19.38
N SER A 229 7.83 -14.31 -18.30
CA SER A 229 8.77 -15.09 -17.50
C SER A 229 9.11 -16.33 -18.31
N ALA A 230 10.25 -16.32 -18.97
CA ALA A 230 10.82 -17.52 -19.50
C ALA A 230 11.00 -18.51 -18.35
N LEU A 231 10.17 -19.55 -18.29
CA LEU A 231 10.53 -20.75 -17.56
C LEU A 231 11.90 -21.16 -18.10
N ASP A 232 12.90 -21.17 -17.23
CA ASP A 232 14.19 -21.74 -17.59
C ASP A 232 14.00 -23.25 -17.82
N MET A 233 13.68 -23.57 -19.06
CA MET A 233 13.44 -24.94 -19.52
C MET A 233 14.76 -25.66 -19.77
N GLU A 234 15.91 -24.96 -19.72
CA GLU A 234 17.23 -25.54 -20.02
C GLU A 234 17.68 -26.51 -18.92
N GLY A 235 17.14 -26.41 -17.71
CA GLY A 235 17.45 -27.33 -16.60
C GLY A 235 16.54 -28.55 -16.46
N LEU A 236 15.45 -28.68 -17.26
CA LEU A 236 14.52 -29.79 -17.14
C LEU A 236 14.99 -31.03 -17.93
N PRO A 237 14.93 -32.25 -17.33
CA PRO A 237 15.15 -33.48 -18.07
C PRO A 237 14.25 -33.57 -19.31
N ALA A 238 14.79 -33.95 -20.48
CA ALA A 238 14.07 -34.02 -21.74
C ALA A 238 12.75 -34.84 -21.65
N THR A 239 12.73 -35.88 -20.81
CA THR A 239 11.55 -36.72 -20.57
C THR A 239 10.43 -35.95 -19.83
N LEU A 240 10.76 -35.03 -18.92
CA LEU A 240 9.79 -34.19 -18.22
C LEU A 240 9.26 -33.10 -19.16
N LEU A 241 10.13 -32.54 -19.99
CA LEU A 241 9.80 -31.54 -20.99
C LEU A 241 8.82 -32.10 -22.04
N GLU A 242 9.02 -33.36 -22.53
CA GLU A 242 8.11 -34.01 -23.44
C GLU A 242 6.74 -34.34 -22.79
N LEU A 243 6.73 -34.74 -21.51
CA LEU A 243 5.49 -35.02 -20.78
C LEU A 243 4.66 -33.76 -20.60
N VAL A 244 5.30 -32.67 -20.25
CA VAL A 244 4.67 -31.36 -20.06
C VAL A 244 4.13 -30.83 -21.40
N LYS A 245 4.87 -30.92 -22.48
CA LYS A 245 4.41 -30.54 -23.84
C LYS A 245 3.25 -31.42 -24.32
N LYS A 246 3.25 -32.70 -23.98
CA LYS A 246 2.20 -33.63 -24.39
C LYS A 246 0.87 -33.40 -23.69
N ASP A 247 0.90 -33.09 -22.38
CA ASP A 247 -0.32 -32.92 -21.59
C ASP A 247 -0.90 -31.48 -21.65
N MET A 248 -0.08 -30.46 -21.93
CA MET A 248 -0.47 -29.06 -21.91
C MET A 248 -0.47 -28.37 -23.28
N GLY A 249 0.01 -29.04 -24.34
CA GLY A 249 0.09 -28.48 -25.67
C GLY A 249 1.12 -27.37 -25.86
N ASP A 250 1.11 -26.72 -27.01
CA ASP A 250 2.01 -25.59 -27.32
C ASP A 250 1.71 -24.30 -26.55
N ASP A 251 0.64 -24.29 -25.73
CA ASP A 251 0.22 -23.18 -24.86
C ASP A 251 0.93 -23.13 -23.51
N LEU A 252 1.98 -23.92 -23.31
CA LEU A 252 2.69 -23.98 -22.04
C LEU A 252 3.33 -22.65 -21.66
N SER A 253 3.84 -21.91 -22.61
CA SER A 253 4.41 -20.58 -22.42
C SER A 253 3.37 -19.56 -21.91
N ASN A 254 2.09 -19.75 -22.26
CA ASN A 254 1.01 -18.85 -21.91
C ASN A 254 0.31 -19.19 -20.58
N ASN A 255 0.53 -20.40 -20.01
CA ASN A 255 -0.23 -20.85 -18.85
C ASN A 255 0.55 -20.89 -17.52
N ILE A 256 1.87 -20.77 -17.51
CA ILE A 256 2.68 -20.95 -16.29
C ILE A 256 3.34 -19.65 -15.82
N SER A 257 3.47 -18.67 -16.68
CA SER A 257 4.08 -17.39 -16.34
C SER A 257 3.04 -16.33 -15.98
N ASN A 258 3.27 -15.64 -14.90
CA ASN A 258 2.55 -14.47 -14.40
C ASN A 258 1.22 -14.75 -13.70
N VAL A 259 1.28 -15.53 -12.63
CA VAL A 259 0.23 -15.50 -11.61
C VAL A 259 0.46 -14.24 -10.79
N SER A 260 -0.02 -13.10 -11.27
CA SER A 260 -0.18 -11.95 -10.38
C SER A 260 -1.47 -12.10 -9.60
N SER A 261 -1.45 -11.74 -8.33
CA SER A 261 -2.66 -11.66 -7.51
C SER A 261 -2.67 -10.40 -6.66
N ASP A 262 -3.87 -9.97 -6.31
CA ASP A 262 -4.08 -8.79 -5.49
C ASP A 262 -3.44 -7.53 -6.11
N THR A 263 -3.86 -7.19 -7.33
CA THR A 263 -3.37 -6.02 -8.08
C THR A 263 -4.38 -4.88 -8.00
N GLY A 264 -3.95 -3.69 -7.56
CA GLY A 264 -4.83 -2.52 -7.43
C GLY A 264 -4.20 -1.20 -7.86
N GLY A 265 -5.03 -0.28 -8.34
CA GLY A 265 -4.56 1.04 -8.78
C GLY A 265 -4.02 1.91 -7.63
N ILE A 266 -4.50 1.70 -6.40
CA ILE A 266 -3.99 2.35 -5.18
C ILE A 266 -3.27 1.33 -4.30
N ALA A 267 -3.90 0.25 -3.91
CA ALA A 267 -3.29 -0.78 -3.09
C ALA A 267 -3.49 -2.17 -3.69
N GLY A 268 -2.46 -3.01 -3.65
CA GLY A 268 -2.59 -4.42 -4.01
C GLY A 268 -3.54 -5.11 -3.04
N ARG A 269 -3.23 -5.06 -1.77
CA ARG A 269 -4.07 -5.55 -0.67
C ARG A 269 -4.27 -4.47 0.39
N SER A 270 -5.46 -4.43 1.02
CA SER A 270 -5.74 -3.47 2.09
C SER A 270 -6.65 -4.07 3.16
N SER A 271 -6.17 -4.04 4.41
CA SER A 271 -6.98 -4.23 5.63
C SER A 271 -7.17 -2.91 6.39
N GLY A 272 -6.53 -1.82 5.92
CA GLY A 272 -6.63 -0.47 6.47
C GLY A 272 -7.68 0.40 5.77
N LEU A 273 -7.44 1.71 5.78
CA LEU A 273 -8.33 2.71 5.21
C LEU A 273 -7.77 3.27 3.89
N ILE A 274 -8.63 3.37 2.86
CA ILE A 274 -8.32 4.07 1.61
C ILE A 274 -9.41 5.11 1.40
N LEU A 275 -9.05 6.39 1.54
CA LEU A 275 -9.99 7.49 1.55
C LEU A 275 -9.68 8.51 0.44
N SER A 276 -10.71 9.01 -0.24
CA SER A 276 -10.62 10.15 -1.17
C SER A 276 -9.44 10.07 -2.16
N SER A 277 -9.07 8.86 -2.57
CA SER A 277 -7.92 8.61 -3.43
C SER A 277 -8.35 8.27 -4.86
N ALA A 278 -7.49 8.56 -5.84
CA ALA A 278 -7.82 8.41 -7.25
C ALA A 278 -6.77 7.58 -8.00
N ASN A 279 -7.23 6.67 -8.85
CA ASN A 279 -6.41 5.99 -9.83
C ASN A 279 -6.76 6.46 -11.25
N ALA A 280 -5.74 6.87 -12.00
CA ALA A 280 -5.84 7.18 -13.42
C ALA A 280 -4.95 6.28 -14.30
N GLY A 281 -4.10 5.45 -13.68
CA GLY A 281 -3.26 4.48 -14.37
C GLY A 281 -4.00 3.20 -14.72
N ASP A 282 -3.56 2.52 -15.77
CA ASP A 282 -4.11 1.22 -16.16
C ASP A 282 -3.66 0.14 -15.17
N VAL A 283 -4.56 -0.81 -14.87
CA VAL A 283 -4.37 -1.85 -13.85
C VAL A 283 -4.59 -3.22 -14.46
N GLY A 284 -3.59 -4.07 -14.33
CA GLY A 284 -3.65 -5.47 -14.79
C GLY A 284 -3.51 -5.62 -16.29
N TYR A 285 -3.47 -6.87 -16.75
CA TYR A 285 -3.36 -7.26 -18.13
C TYR A 285 -4.48 -8.23 -18.52
N ALA A 286 -4.92 -8.19 -19.78
CA ALA A 286 -6.00 -9.02 -20.28
C ALA A 286 -5.69 -10.52 -20.07
N HIS A 287 -6.64 -11.23 -19.47
CA HIS A 287 -6.55 -12.68 -19.20
C HIS A 287 -5.46 -13.11 -18.21
N VAL A 288 -4.81 -12.17 -17.51
CA VAL A 288 -3.75 -12.43 -16.51
C VAL A 288 -4.17 -11.84 -15.18
N GLY A 289 -3.79 -12.51 -14.07
CA GLY A 289 -4.00 -12.01 -12.72
C GLY A 289 -5.35 -12.34 -12.10
N TYR A 290 -5.35 -12.39 -10.78
CA TYR A 290 -6.52 -12.62 -9.91
C TYR A 290 -6.68 -11.45 -8.96
N ASN A 291 -7.92 -11.15 -8.55
CA ASN A 291 -8.23 -10.06 -7.65
C ASN A 291 -7.66 -8.73 -8.18
N VAL A 292 -8.13 -8.30 -9.34
CA VAL A 292 -7.65 -7.07 -9.99
C VAL A 292 -8.69 -5.97 -9.81
N GLY A 293 -8.32 -4.88 -9.16
CA GLY A 293 -9.24 -3.78 -8.88
C GLY A 293 -8.70 -2.41 -9.23
N GLY A 294 -9.56 -1.51 -9.70
CA GLY A 294 -9.15 -0.17 -10.08
C GLY A 294 -8.63 0.68 -8.91
N ILE A 295 -9.02 0.35 -7.68
CA ILE A 295 -8.50 0.95 -6.43
C ILE A 295 -7.74 -0.09 -5.64
N VAL A 296 -8.31 -1.26 -5.36
CA VAL A 296 -7.68 -2.29 -4.55
C VAL A 296 -7.88 -3.67 -5.16
N GLY A 297 -6.83 -4.48 -5.19
CA GLY A 297 -6.93 -5.86 -5.64
C GLY A 297 -7.81 -6.68 -4.70
N ARG A 298 -7.43 -6.77 -3.43
CA ARG A 298 -8.17 -7.47 -2.37
C ARG A 298 -8.28 -6.62 -1.12
N THR A 299 -9.47 -6.60 -0.50
CA THR A 299 -9.69 -5.82 0.73
C THR A 299 -10.66 -6.48 1.70
N ASP A 300 -10.36 -6.36 2.99
CA ASP A 300 -11.25 -6.52 4.14
C ASP A 300 -11.36 -5.20 4.95
N GLY A 301 -10.67 -4.13 4.48
CA GLY A 301 -10.70 -2.79 5.05
C GLY A 301 -11.80 -1.88 4.50
N LEU A 302 -11.67 -0.57 4.74
CA LEU A 302 -12.64 0.44 4.30
C LEU A 302 -12.12 1.24 3.10
N ILE A 303 -12.95 1.35 2.07
CA ILE A 303 -12.73 2.22 0.91
C ILE A 303 -13.86 3.25 0.87
N SER A 304 -13.53 4.54 0.83
CA SER A 304 -14.52 5.62 0.77
C SER A 304 -14.06 6.81 -0.07
N GLY A 305 -14.95 7.33 -0.90
CA GLY A 305 -14.69 8.53 -1.72
C GLY A 305 -13.63 8.34 -2.81
N CYS A 306 -13.28 7.10 -3.16
CA CYS A 306 -12.26 6.80 -4.15
C CYS A 306 -12.82 6.75 -5.57
N VAL A 307 -11.98 7.11 -6.56
CA VAL A 307 -12.34 7.13 -7.98
C VAL A 307 -11.31 6.38 -8.81
N ASN A 308 -11.78 5.48 -9.68
CA ASN A 308 -10.94 4.87 -10.71
C ASN A 308 -11.32 5.40 -12.09
N GLN A 309 -10.34 5.86 -12.86
CA GLN A 309 -10.45 6.31 -14.24
C GLN A 309 -9.61 5.46 -15.20
N GLY A 310 -8.71 4.62 -14.67
CA GLY A 310 -7.87 3.72 -15.45
C GLY A 310 -8.62 2.51 -15.96
N LEU A 311 -8.11 1.89 -17.03
CA LEU A 311 -8.58 0.61 -17.53
C LEU A 311 -8.22 -0.49 -16.52
N VAL A 312 -9.16 -1.40 -16.24
CA VAL A 312 -8.90 -2.54 -15.35
C VAL A 312 -9.08 -3.84 -16.14
N GLN A 313 -8.03 -4.65 -16.16
CA GLN A 313 -8.01 -5.92 -16.88
C GLN A 313 -7.47 -7.04 -16.00
N GLY A 314 -7.93 -8.27 -16.21
CA GLY A 314 -7.50 -9.41 -15.43
C GLY A 314 -8.12 -10.71 -15.94
N ARG A 315 -7.80 -11.81 -15.26
CA ARG A 315 -8.34 -13.15 -15.58
C ARG A 315 -9.58 -13.47 -14.77
N LYS A 316 -9.57 -13.17 -13.46
CA LYS A 316 -10.65 -13.53 -12.53
C LYS A 316 -10.72 -12.53 -11.39
N ASP A 317 -11.94 -12.31 -10.87
CA ASP A 317 -12.24 -11.37 -9.80
C ASP A 317 -11.73 -9.95 -10.16
N VAL A 318 -12.29 -9.41 -11.25
CA VAL A 318 -11.92 -8.11 -11.80
C VAL A 318 -13.02 -7.09 -11.50
N GLY A 319 -12.67 -6.00 -10.85
CA GLY A 319 -13.62 -4.96 -10.46
C GLY A 319 -13.10 -3.54 -10.68
N GLY A 320 -14.01 -2.62 -11.05
CA GLY A 320 -13.66 -1.21 -11.28
C GLY A 320 -13.13 -0.49 -10.02
N ILE A 321 -13.46 -1.00 -8.83
CA ILE A 321 -12.97 -0.50 -7.53
C ILE A 321 -12.18 -1.59 -6.82
N ALA A 322 -12.79 -2.73 -6.49
CA ALA A 322 -12.14 -3.85 -5.81
C ALA A 322 -12.25 -5.11 -6.65
N GLY A 323 -11.17 -5.88 -6.76
CA GLY A 323 -11.18 -7.20 -7.35
C GLY A 323 -11.91 -8.18 -6.43
N GLN A 324 -11.50 -8.25 -5.17
CA GLN A 324 -12.15 -9.05 -4.14
C GLN A 324 -12.36 -8.21 -2.87
N ALA A 325 -13.60 -8.20 -2.36
CA ALA A 325 -13.92 -7.63 -1.06
C ALA A 325 -14.39 -8.75 -0.14
N GLU A 326 -13.71 -8.91 0.98
CA GLU A 326 -14.03 -9.90 2.00
C GLU A 326 -14.61 -9.19 3.22
N PRO A 327 -15.69 -9.70 3.83
CA PRO A 327 -16.10 -9.19 5.13
C PRO A 327 -15.05 -9.58 6.16
N TYR A 328 -14.63 -8.63 6.99
CA TYR A 328 -13.85 -8.94 8.19
C TYR A 328 -14.74 -9.76 9.14
N VAL A 329 -14.46 -11.05 9.25
CA VAL A 329 -15.11 -11.95 10.21
C VAL A 329 -14.04 -12.39 11.20
N GLU A 330 -14.00 -11.75 12.34
CA GLU A 330 -13.25 -12.26 13.48
C GLU A 330 -14.09 -13.40 14.12
N LEU A 331 -13.67 -14.63 13.87
CA LEU A 331 -14.22 -15.79 14.58
C LEU A 331 -13.50 -15.90 15.92
N ASP A 332 -14.05 -15.25 16.95
CA ASP A 332 -13.65 -15.53 18.34
C ASP A 332 -14.18 -16.90 18.75
N LEU A 333 -13.44 -17.93 18.37
CA LEU A 333 -13.70 -19.30 18.80
C LEU A 333 -13.08 -19.50 20.17
N ASP A 334 -13.86 -19.27 21.21
CA ASP A 334 -13.44 -19.65 22.55
C ASP A 334 -13.21 -21.17 22.65
N GLN A 335 -12.42 -21.60 23.64
CA GLN A 335 -12.08 -23.01 23.84
C GLN A 335 -13.33 -23.89 24.06
N SER A 336 -14.41 -23.34 24.56
CA SER A 336 -15.68 -24.05 24.80
C SER A 336 -16.39 -24.37 23.49
N THR A 337 -16.38 -23.44 22.55
CA THR A 337 -16.94 -23.61 21.20
C THR A 337 -16.14 -24.62 20.38
N ILE A 338 -14.80 -24.58 20.47
CA ILE A 338 -13.92 -25.56 19.83
C ILE A 338 -14.17 -26.98 20.38
N ASN A 339 -14.30 -27.12 21.69
CA ASN A 339 -14.56 -28.42 22.33
C ASN A 339 -15.93 -28.97 21.94
N ARG A 340 -16.96 -28.13 21.84
CA ARG A 340 -18.30 -28.52 21.39
C ARG A 340 -18.30 -28.99 19.94
N LEU A 341 -17.67 -28.27 19.02
CA LEU A 341 -17.51 -28.67 17.63
C LEU A 341 -16.77 -30.02 17.49
N ARG A 342 -15.74 -30.22 18.31
CA ARG A 342 -14.99 -31.49 18.35
C ARG A 342 -15.87 -32.67 18.80
N THR A 343 -16.68 -32.47 19.86
CA THR A 343 -17.60 -33.50 20.37
C THR A 343 -18.70 -33.80 19.35
N GLU A 344 -19.24 -32.78 18.66
CA GLU A 344 -20.25 -33.02 17.61
C GLU A 344 -19.69 -33.75 16.39
N LEU A 345 -18.44 -33.47 16.00
CA LEU A 345 -17.74 -34.20 14.93
C LEU A 345 -17.46 -35.67 15.31
N ASP A 346 -17.06 -35.91 16.56
CA ASP A 346 -16.81 -37.30 17.08
C ASP A 346 -18.11 -38.09 17.18
N THR A 347 -19.28 -37.48 17.28
CA THR A 347 -20.58 -38.17 17.29
C THR A 347 -21.13 -38.46 15.89
N LEU A 348 -20.51 -37.93 14.82
CA LEU A 348 -20.88 -38.16 13.42
C LEU A 348 -20.09 -39.34 12.81
N HIS A 349 -19.15 -39.93 13.55
CA HIS A 349 -18.42 -41.13 13.21
C HIS A 349 -18.95 -42.34 14.00
#